data_898d2ab6bf431ae3139f455af4c6a350
#
_entry.id   898d2ab6bf431ae3139f455af4c6a350
#
_cell.length_a   1.000
_cell.length_b   1.000
_cell.length_c   1.000
_cell.angle_alpha   90.00
_cell.angle_beta   90.00
_cell.angle_gamma   90.00
#
_symmetry.space_group_name_H-M   'P 1'
#
loop_
_entity.id
_entity.type
_entity.pdbx_description
1 polymer ?
#
loop_
_entity_poly.entity_id
_entity_poly.type
_entity_poly.pdbx_seq_one_letter_code
_entity_poly.pdbx_strand_id
1 'polypeptide(L)'
;MINEYPILYLELNIFSFVLIAIILHKTNGLSKMVAQRNFAMSIIAEMIFFASDTVFVLIDTGILRFGSMDAMAKLMCKEVYFFSTSMMCFFWFIYFEHMRNTALVREKRTVRIASSIFWGMGILLVVNLFSGFLFYVDQNGAYHRGPYFILTYILSYTYVLIAFLRTLWGILDKSYGGDRHTLVLLIFFPAAPAAAGIIQFVFPRLPVACGVLALTTLLLYLNWIDQLISLDPLTGLNNRKQLDHFYDHWVKNHGDGDIINILMIDANKFKSINDTYGHIQGDNALKNIAEALRLGCRTLPKRANIARYDGDEFAVLFESEIPDEALALESAIRDNLVRVNLRSHIAFDLTVSIGHASSDGSLSLKELINIADEAMYAEKQRI
;
A
#
# COMPACT_ATOMS: atom_id res chain seq x y z
N MET A 1 6.56 -6.88 46.76
CA MET A 1 5.81 -6.97 45.48
C MET A 1 6.81 -6.69 44.39
N ILE A 2 7.05 -7.68 43.51
CA ILE A 2 7.85 -7.48 42.31
C ILE A 2 7.11 -6.41 41.47
N ASN A 3 7.81 -5.36 41.10
CA ASN A 3 7.21 -4.30 40.28
C ASN A 3 6.97 -4.92 38.87
N GLU A 4 5.75 -5.42 38.60
CA GLU A 4 5.40 -6.14 37.38
C GLU A 4 5.44 -5.26 36.11
N TYR A 5 5.43 -3.96 36.30
CA TYR A 5 5.45 -2.98 35.23
C TYR A 5 6.61 -3.16 34.22
N PRO A 6 7.89 -3.31 34.64
CA PRO A 6 8.99 -3.46 33.68
C PRO A 6 8.89 -4.76 32.88
N ILE A 7 8.39 -5.83 33.48
CA ILE A 7 8.28 -7.13 32.83
C ILE A 7 7.27 -7.06 31.70
N LEU A 8 6.04 -6.61 31.99
CA LEU A 8 4.98 -6.44 30.98
C LEU A 8 5.41 -5.49 29.85
N TYR A 9 6.13 -4.41 30.22
CA TYR A 9 6.64 -3.45 29.24
C TYR A 9 7.65 -4.10 28.28
N LEU A 10 8.59 -4.88 28.81
CA LEU A 10 9.60 -5.57 28.05
C LEU A 10 8.99 -6.68 27.17
N GLU A 11 8.06 -7.47 27.69
CA GLU A 11 7.38 -8.52 26.95
C GLU A 11 6.67 -7.94 25.72
N LEU A 12 5.93 -6.83 25.88
CA LEU A 12 5.21 -6.21 24.78
C LEU A 12 6.15 -5.60 23.75
N ASN A 13 7.24 -4.94 24.20
CA ASN A 13 8.24 -4.38 23.28
C ASN A 13 8.99 -5.46 22.49
N ILE A 14 9.38 -6.54 23.17
CA ILE A 14 10.08 -7.67 22.52
C ILE A 14 9.16 -8.34 21.49
N PHE A 15 7.90 -8.62 21.88
CA PHE A 15 6.90 -9.17 20.96
C PHE A 15 6.71 -8.27 19.74
N SER A 16 6.52 -6.97 19.95
CA SER A 16 6.37 -5.98 18.90
C SER A 16 7.59 -5.93 17.97
N PHE A 17 8.80 -5.93 18.55
CA PHE A 17 10.05 -5.95 17.80
C PHE A 17 10.17 -7.21 16.90
N VAL A 18 9.89 -8.39 17.46
CA VAL A 18 9.95 -9.67 16.70
C VAL A 18 8.93 -9.67 15.56
N LEU A 19 7.70 -9.22 15.82
CA LEU A 19 6.66 -9.13 14.80
C LEU A 19 7.10 -8.24 13.63
N ILE A 20 7.62 -7.06 13.94
CA ILE A 20 8.10 -6.10 12.92
C ILE A 20 9.31 -6.63 12.16
N ALA A 21 10.23 -7.34 12.84
CA ALA A 21 11.38 -7.98 12.19
C ALA A 21 10.96 -9.06 11.18
N ILE A 22 9.93 -9.85 11.50
CA ILE A 22 9.35 -10.84 10.59
C ILE A 22 8.74 -10.13 9.36
N ILE A 23 7.99 -9.05 9.57
CA ILE A 23 7.40 -8.26 8.49
C ILE A 23 8.50 -7.69 7.58
N LEU A 24 9.55 -7.10 8.16
CA LEU A 24 10.68 -6.56 7.38
C LEU A 24 11.36 -7.64 6.53
N HIS A 25 11.62 -8.82 7.12
CA HIS A 25 12.22 -9.95 6.41
C HIS A 25 11.36 -10.39 5.22
N LYS A 26 10.05 -10.49 5.40
CA LYS A 26 9.10 -10.84 4.33
C LYS A 26 8.98 -9.76 3.27
N THR A 27 9.07 -8.49 3.66
CA THR A 27 9.00 -7.34 2.74
C THR A 27 10.19 -7.32 1.77
N ASN A 28 11.39 -7.66 2.20
CA ASN A 28 12.62 -7.60 1.39
C ASN A 28 12.60 -8.54 0.15
N GLY A 29 11.72 -9.53 0.11
CA GLY A 29 11.59 -10.48 -1.01
C GLY A 29 10.59 -10.09 -2.09
N LEU A 30 9.77 -9.06 -1.90
CA LEU A 30 8.52 -8.93 -2.64
C LEU A 30 8.49 -7.95 -3.82
N SER A 31 9.22 -6.87 -3.85
CA SER A 31 9.31 -5.99 -5.04
C SER A 31 10.31 -4.82 -4.86
N LYS A 32 10.77 -4.22 -5.98
CA LYS A 32 11.73 -3.09 -5.96
C LYS A 32 11.03 -1.72 -6.10
N MET A 33 9.76 -1.58 -5.77
CA MET A 33 9.01 -0.34 -5.92
C MET A 33 9.44 0.72 -4.87
N VAL A 34 9.38 2.00 -5.22
CA VAL A 34 9.76 3.12 -4.34
C VAL A 34 8.90 3.17 -3.08
N ALA A 35 7.60 2.87 -3.20
CA ALA A 35 6.68 2.80 -2.06
C ALA A 35 7.14 1.75 -1.03
N GLN A 36 7.57 0.58 -1.49
CA GLN A 36 8.10 -0.48 -0.64
C GLN A 36 9.36 -0.07 0.12
N ARG A 37 10.28 0.66 -0.54
CA ARG A 37 11.47 1.16 0.15
C ARG A 37 11.11 2.11 1.28
N ASN A 38 10.13 2.99 1.09
CA ASN A 38 9.66 3.89 2.15
C ASN A 38 8.97 3.14 3.28
N PHE A 39 8.17 2.11 2.96
CA PHE A 39 7.59 1.22 3.97
C PHE A 39 8.67 0.47 4.75
N ALA A 40 9.68 -0.10 4.10
CA ALA A 40 10.79 -0.76 4.77
C ALA A 40 11.58 0.21 5.67
N MET A 41 11.80 1.47 5.23
CA MET A 41 12.47 2.49 6.03
C MET A 41 11.64 2.89 7.25
N SER A 42 10.30 2.94 7.15
CA SER A 42 9.44 3.17 8.32
C SER A 42 9.52 2.01 9.31
N ILE A 43 9.56 0.77 8.85
CA ILE A 43 9.73 -0.43 9.69
C ILE A 43 11.09 -0.41 10.39
N ILE A 44 12.17 -0.06 9.70
CA ILE A 44 13.49 0.06 10.32
C ILE A 44 13.48 1.13 11.41
N ALA A 45 12.85 2.28 11.15
CA ALA A 45 12.71 3.33 12.16
C ALA A 45 11.92 2.85 13.39
N GLU A 46 10.87 2.06 13.18
CA GLU A 46 10.05 1.46 14.23
C GLU A 46 10.85 0.44 15.06
N MET A 47 11.68 -0.37 14.42
CA MET A 47 12.60 -1.29 15.14
C MET A 47 13.61 -0.53 16.00
N ILE A 48 14.20 0.56 15.49
CA ILE A 48 15.12 1.42 16.25
C ILE A 48 14.38 2.05 17.43
N PHE A 49 13.16 2.51 17.22
CA PHE A 49 12.29 3.05 18.27
C PHE A 49 12.07 2.03 19.39
N PHE A 50 11.64 0.79 19.08
CA PHE A 50 11.42 -0.26 20.09
C PHE A 50 12.71 -0.66 20.81
N ALA A 51 13.83 -0.78 20.09
CA ALA A 51 15.11 -1.11 20.68
C ALA A 51 15.59 -0.03 21.65
N SER A 52 15.50 1.25 21.25
CA SER A 52 15.94 2.37 22.09
C SER A 52 15.07 2.53 23.35
N ASP A 53 13.76 2.32 23.22
CA ASP A 53 12.83 2.39 24.35
C ASP A 53 13.02 1.20 25.31
N THR A 54 13.23 -0.01 24.78
CA THR A 54 13.57 -1.20 25.57
C THR A 54 14.86 -1.00 26.38
N VAL A 55 15.93 -0.52 25.72
CA VAL A 55 17.23 -0.28 26.39
C VAL A 55 17.06 0.82 27.47
N PHE A 56 16.31 1.88 27.18
CA PHE A 56 16.02 2.90 28.18
C PHE A 56 15.35 2.30 29.42
N VAL A 57 14.30 1.47 29.27
CA VAL A 57 13.59 0.84 30.39
C VAL A 57 14.51 -0.10 31.16
N LEU A 58 15.37 -0.87 30.50
CA LEU A 58 16.35 -1.75 31.14
C LEU A 58 17.36 -0.98 32.01
N ILE A 59 17.79 0.19 31.55
CA ILE A 59 18.72 1.05 32.33
C ILE A 59 17.96 1.73 33.48
N ASP A 60 16.74 2.23 33.21
CA ASP A 60 15.95 2.95 34.19
C ASP A 60 15.50 2.08 35.36
N THR A 61 15.23 0.81 35.08
CA THR A 61 14.89 -0.18 36.13
C THR A 61 16.10 -0.81 36.82
N GLY A 62 17.32 -0.48 36.36
CA GLY A 62 18.57 -0.99 36.93
C GLY A 62 18.89 -2.44 36.58
N ILE A 63 18.15 -3.05 35.61
CA ILE A 63 18.46 -4.39 35.06
C ILE A 63 19.76 -4.33 34.25
N LEU A 64 19.94 -3.26 33.43
CA LEU A 64 21.16 -2.98 32.70
C LEU A 64 21.87 -1.77 33.35
N ARG A 65 23.17 -1.87 33.63
CA ARG A 65 23.95 -0.81 34.28
C ARG A 65 25.27 -0.56 33.55
N PHE A 66 25.54 0.68 33.24
CA PHE A 66 26.79 1.17 32.68
C PHE A 66 27.61 1.99 33.70
N GLY A 67 27.22 1.95 34.95
CA GLY A 67 27.89 2.67 36.03
C GLY A 67 27.77 4.19 35.90
N SER A 68 28.89 4.91 35.84
CA SER A 68 28.88 6.38 35.71
C SER A 68 28.30 6.87 34.38
N MET A 69 28.09 6.00 33.40
CA MET A 69 27.55 6.36 32.09
C MET A 69 26.02 6.15 31.98
N ASP A 70 25.34 5.70 33.03
CA ASP A 70 23.88 5.40 33.00
C ASP A 70 23.07 6.63 32.55
N ALA A 71 23.37 7.81 33.06
CA ALA A 71 22.68 9.04 32.70
C ALA A 71 22.86 9.40 31.20
N MET A 72 24.09 9.28 30.68
CA MET A 72 24.37 9.52 29.27
C MET A 72 23.69 8.46 28.38
N ALA A 73 23.72 7.21 28.78
CA ALA A 73 23.07 6.12 28.03
C ALA A 73 21.55 6.32 27.96
N LYS A 74 20.91 6.71 29.08
CA LYS A 74 19.47 7.08 29.10
C LYS A 74 19.17 8.27 28.18
N LEU A 75 20.00 9.31 28.19
CA LEU A 75 19.84 10.47 27.32
C LEU A 75 19.94 10.05 25.85
N MET A 76 20.96 9.29 25.48
CA MET A 76 21.15 8.78 24.12
C MET A 76 19.98 7.90 23.64
N CYS A 77 19.46 7.04 24.51
CA CYS A 77 18.27 6.24 24.19
C CYS A 77 17.06 7.14 23.85
N LYS A 78 16.82 8.22 24.59
CA LYS A 78 15.70 9.14 24.31
C LYS A 78 15.95 10.01 23.08
N GLU A 79 17.19 10.41 22.78
CA GLU A 79 17.54 11.06 21.51
C GLU A 79 17.23 10.16 20.31
N VAL A 80 17.66 8.90 20.35
CA VAL A 80 17.39 7.90 19.31
C VAL A 80 15.89 7.62 19.20
N TYR A 81 15.18 7.52 20.32
CA TYR A 81 13.73 7.34 20.38
C TYR A 81 12.97 8.45 19.64
N PHE A 82 13.26 9.72 19.89
CA PHE A 82 12.56 10.83 19.24
C PHE A 82 12.99 11.02 17.78
N PHE A 83 14.25 10.76 17.46
CA PHE A 83 14.73 10.78 16.08
C PHE A 83 14.05 9.69 15.25
N SER A 84 13.99 8.45 15.75
CA SER A 84 13.32 7.34 15.07
C SER A 84 11.82 7.54 14.95
N THR A 85 11.17 8.17 15.93
CA THR A 85 9.76 8.57 15.85
C THR A 85 9.52 9.54 14.69
N SER A 86 10.35 10.57 14.55
CA SER A 86 10.24 11.54 13.46
C SER A 86 10.54 10.90 12.10
N MET A 87 11.54 10.02 12.04
CA MET A 87 11.89 9.25 10.85
C MET A 87 10.74 8.36 10.40
N MET A 88 10.12 7.64 11.32
CA MET A 88 8.97 6.76 11.07
C MET A 88 7.79 7.56 10.52
N CYS A 89 7.40 8.66 11.17
CA CYS A 89 6.29 9.51 10.74
C CYS A 89 6.54 10.10 9.33
N PHE A 90 7.76 10.51 9.02
CA PHE A 90 8.14 11.00 7.69
C PHE A 90 8.02 9.91 6.63
N PHE A 91 8.60 8.72 6.84
CA PHE A 91 8.56 7.64 5.84
C PHE A 91 7.15 7.08 5.66
N TRP A 92 6.31 7.04 6.72
CA TRP A 92 4.89 6.72 6.60
C TRP A 92 4.15 7.75 5.74
N PHE A 93 4.38 9.04 6.00
CA PHE A 93 3.79 10.10 5.18
C PHE A 93 4.15 9.94 3.69
N ILE A 94 5.42 9.74 3.36
CA ILE A 94 5.87 9.52 1.99
C ILE A 94 5.28 8.24 1.40
N TYR A 95 5.19 7.17 2.17
CA TYR A 95 4.55 5.92 1.76
C TYR A 95 3.08 6.13 1.36
N PHE A 96 2.29 6.83 2.19
CA PHE A 96 0.88 7.12 1.89
C PHE A 96 0.72 8.03 0.67
N GLU A 97 1.59 9.01 0.48
CA GLU A 97 1.59 9.86 -0.70
C GLU A 97 1.91 9.07 -1.98
N HIS A 98 2.80 8.06 -1.90
CA HIS A 98 3.05 7.13 -3.01
C HIS A 98 1.84 6.24 -3.31
N MET A 99 1.20 5.68 -2.28
CA MET A 99 -0.01 4.87 -2.44
C MET A 99 -1.14 5.65 -3.14
N ARG A 100 -1.24 6.95 -2.86
CA ARG A 100 -2.22 7.85 -3.47
C ARG A 100 -1.77 8.42 -4.81
N ASN A 101 -0.57 8.12 -5.26
CA ASN A 101 0.05 8.62 -6.50
C ASN A 101 -0.06 10.15 -6.65
N THR A 102 0.18 10.89 -5.56
CA THR A 102 0.03 12.34 -5.53
C THR A 102 1.16 13.08 -6.26
N ALA A 103 0.91 14.33 -6.67
CA ALA A 103 1.92 15.19 -7.28
C ALA A 103 3.14 15.42 -6.37
N LEU A 104 2.95 15.35 -5.02
CA LEU A 104 4.01 15.56 -4.05
C LEU A 104 5.19 14.60 -4.24
N VAL A 105 4.92 13.32 -4.48
CA VAL A 105 5.97 12.29 -4.61
C VAL A 105 6.55 12.18 -6.01
N ARG A 106 5.91 12.80 -7.03
CA ARG A 106 6.42 12.85 -8.40
C ARG A 106 7.59 13.81 -8.54
N GLU A 107 7.65 14.88 -7.72
CA GLU A 107 8.68 15.90 -7.76
C GLU A 107 9.69 15.76 -6.60
N LYS A 108 10.95 15.53 -6.94
CA LYS A 108 12.04 15.42 -5.94
C LYS A 108 12.19 16.67 -5.06
N ARG A 109 11.83 17.85 -5.59
CA ARG A 109 11.90 19.13 -4.86
C ARG A 109 10.90 19.15 -3.70
N THR A 110 9.66 18.70 -3.95
CA THR A 110 8.58 18.70 -2.97
C THR A 110 8.88 17.71 -1.84
N VAL A 111 9.44 16.52 -2.16
CA VAL A 111 9.89 15.55 -1.15
C VAL A 111 11.01 16.13 -0.28
N ARG A 112 11.97 16.89 -0.87
CA ARG A 112 13.02 17.56 -0.10
C ARG A 112 12.47 18.64 0.84
N ILE A 113 11.48 19.41 0.40
CA ILE A 113 10.79 20.39 1.25
C ILE A 113 10.07 19.65 2.39
N ALA A 114 9.34 18.58 2.10
CA ALA A 114 8.69 17.77 3.12
C ALA A 114 9.68 17.20 4.14
N SER A 115 10.89 16.83 3.74
CA SER A 115 11.91 16.32 4.66
C SER A 115 12.51 17.37 5.60
N SER A 116 12.25 18.68 5.39
CA SER A 116 12.83 19.77 6.21
C SER A 116 12.41 19.69 7.69
N ILE A 117 11.18 19.27 7.98
CA ILE A 117 10.68 19.09 9.36
C ILE A 117 11.44 17.96 10.05
N PHE A 118 11.67 16.83 9.36
CA PHE A 118 12.45 15.71 9.87
C PHE A 118 13.91 16.13 10.18
N TRP A 119 14.57 16.84 9.26
CA TRP A 119 15.93 17.34 9.49
C TRP A 119 15.98 18.42 10.57
N GLY A 120 14.95 19.27 10.64
CA GLY A 120 14.78 20.23 11.73
C GLY A 120 14.71 19.57 13.11
N MET A 121 13.95 18.47 13.22
CA MET A 121 13.92 17.66 14.43
C MET A 121 15.31 17.09 14.78
N GLY A 122 16.04 16.57 13.80
CA GLY A 122 17.40 16.09 14.01
C GLY A 122 18.35 17.17 14.57
N ILE A 123 18.27 18.39 14.02
CA ILE A 123 19.04 19.53 14.52
C ILE A 123 18.67 19.88 15.96
N LEU A 124 17.35 19.92 16.28
CA LEU A 124 16.89 20.22 17.63
C LEU A 124 17.34 19.18 18.65
N LEU A 125 17.38 17.90 18.28
CA LEU A 125 17.89 16.83 19.14
C LEU A 125 19.41 16.98 19.38
N VAL A 126 20.19 17.32 18.35
CA VAL A 126 21.62 17.61 18.52
C VAL A 126 21.85 18.79 19.47
N VAL A 127 21.05 19.87 19.35
CA VAL A 127 21.12 21.01 20.26
C VAL A 127 20.70 20.61 21.68
N ASN A 128 19.72 19.69 21.82
CA ASN A 128 19.25 19.21 23.10
C ASN A 128 20.35 18.50 23.93
N LEU A 129 21.27 17.79 23.26
CA LEU A 129 22.41 17.15 23.96
C LEU A 129 23.24 18.10 24.82
N PHE A 130 23.28 19.39 24.44
CA PHE A 130 24.07 20.42 25.14
C PHE A 130 23.22 21.31 26.02
N SER A 131 21.95 21.51 25.71
CA SER A 131 21.09 22.49 26.38
C SER A 131 20.05 21.88 27.31
N GLY A 132 19.65 20.61 27.09
CA GLY A 132 18.59 19.95 27.87
C GLY A 132 17.19 20.59 27.74
N PHE A 133 16.96 21.44 26.71
CA PHE A 133 15.73 22.23 26.62
C PHE A 133 14.50 21.41 26.23
N LEU A 134 14.70 20.28 25.54
CA LEU A 134 13.61 19.34 25.22
C LEU A 134 13.43 18.35 26.37
N PHE A 135 14.51 17.72 26.82
CA PHE A 135 14.55 16.77 27.93
C PHE A 135 15.98 16.60 28.41
N TYR A 136 16.15 16.16 29.63
CA TYR A 136 17.46 15.92 30.23
C TYR A 136 17.38 14.82 31.29
N VAL A 137 18.54 14.28 31.63
CA VAL A 137 18.72 13.35 32.76
C VAL A 137 19.53 14.07 33.84
N ASP A 138 19.01 14.10 35.06
CA ASP A 138 19.68 14.77 36.17
C ASP A 138 20.86 13.96 36.73
N GLN A 139 21.57 14.52 37.70
CA GLN A 139 22.72 13.87 38.35
C GLN A 139 22.35 12.59 39.12
N ASN A 140 21.08 12.44 39.49
CA ASN A 140 20.54 11.23 40.14
C ASN A 140 20.13 10.16 39.14
N GLY A 141 20.26 10.42 37.85
CA GLY A 141 19.86 9.51 36.77
C GLY A 141 18.35 9.50 36.47
N ALA A 142 17.61 10.49 36.98
CA ALA A 142 16.17 10.63 36.72
C ALA A 142 15.94 11.41 35.41
N TYR A 143 15.03 10.91 34.56
CA TYR A 143 14.62 11.55 33.31
C TYR A 143 13.61 12.67 33.60
N HIS A 144 13.81 13.85 33.04
CA HIS A 144 12.95 15.02 33.14
C HIS A 144 12.58 15.57 31.76
N ARG A 145 11.35 16.02 31.59
CA ARG A 145 10.88 16.76 30.43
C ARG A 145 11.28 18.23 30.55
N GLY A 146 11.92 18.78 29.54
CA GLY A 146 12.27 20.19 29.47
C GLY A 146 11.09 21.09 29.08
N PRO A 147 11.27 22.42 29.10
CA PRO A 147 10.18 23.37 28.83
C PRO A 147 9.62 23.29 27.42
N TYR A 148 10.42 22.85 26.44
CA TYR A 148 10.02 22.72 25.04
C TYR A 148 9.78 21.27 24.61
N PHE A 149 9.60 20.36 25.56
CA PHE A 149 9.39 18.92 25.29
C PHE A 149 8.28 18.65 24.27
N ILE A 150 7.22 19.45 24.29
CA ILE A 150 6.07 19.30 23.37
C ILE A 150 6.46 19.41 21.90
N LEU A 151 7.57 20.11 21.57
CA LEU A 151 8.03 20.23 20.19
C LEU A 151 8.40 18.88 19.57
N THR A 152 8.90 17.93 20.37
CA THR A 152 9.22 16.58 19.90
C THR A 152 8.01 15.86 19.31
N TYR A 153 6.83 16.08 19.90
CA TYR A 153 5.57 15.54 19.43
C TYR A 153 5.00 16.36 18.26
N ILE A 154 4.94 17.69 18.39
CA ILE A 154 4.38 18.54 17.34
C ILE A 154 5.09 18.31 16.01
N LEU A 155 6.43 18.35 15.98
CA LEU A 155 7.18 18.19 14.74
C LEU A 155 7.02 16.79 14.14
N SER A 156 7.08 15.75 14.96
CA SER A 156 6.93 14.37 14.46
C SER A 156 5.52 14.10 13.97
N TYR A 157 4.49 14.45 14.76
CA TYR A 157 3.09 14.16 14.42
C TYR A 157 2.48 15.12 13.37
N THR A 158 3.17 16.19 12.98
CA THR A 158 2.76 17.05 11.87
C THR A 158 2.59 16.24 10.58
N TYR A 159 3.46 15.26 10.31
CA TYR A 159 3.33 14.37 9.15
C TYR A 159 2.05 13.53 9.20
N VAL A 160 1.75 13.00 10.38
CA VAL A 160 0.54 12.19 10.63
C VAL A 160 -0.72 13.04 10.43
N LEU A 161 -0.71 14.26 10.96
CA LEU A 161 -1.82 15.21 10.82
C LEU A 161 -2.04 15.59 9.35
N ILE A 162 -0.97 15.91 8.62
CA ILE A 162 -1.06 16.24 7.19
C ILE A 162 -1.59 15.03 6.41
N ALA A 163 -1.09 13.82 6.66
CA ALA A 163 -1.57 12.60 6.01
C ALA A 163 -3.06 12.37 6.27
N PHE A 164 -3.50 12.52 7.53
CA PHE A 164 -4.89 12.40 7.93
C PHE A 164 -5.79 13.42 7.22
N LEU A 165 -5.45 14.71 7.28
CA LEU A 165 -6.24 15.79 6.67
C LEU A 165 -6.33 15.63 5.15
N ARG A 166 -5.24 15.25 4.49
CA ARG A 166 -5.23 15.00 3.03
C ARG A 166 -6.06 13.77 2.65
N THR A 167 -6.08 12.74 3.48
CA THR A 167 -6.91 11.56 3.26
C THR A 167 -8.39 11.88 3.48
N LEU A 168 -8.71 12.62 4.54
CA LEU A 168 -10.06 13.10 4.82
C LEU A 168 -10.59 13.98 3.68
N TRP A 169 -9.78 14.91 3.19
CA TRP A 169 -10.12 15.74 2.03
C TRP A 169 -10.42 14.88 0.80
N GLY A 170 -9.58 13.86 0.52
CA GLY A 170 -9.79 12.95 -0.62
C GLY A 170 -11.10 12.14 -0.55
N ILE A 171 -11.61 11.88 0.66
CA ILE A 171 -12.93 11.22 0.85
C ILE A 171 -14.07 12.18 0.59
N LEU A 172 -13.94 13.43 1.02
CA LEU A 172 -14.95 14.47 0.86
C LEU A 172 -15.03 14.95 -0.60
N ASP A 173 -13.89 14.99 -1.28
CA ASP A 173 -13.81 15.30 -2.69
C ASP A 173 -14.06 14.03 -3.51
N LYS A 174 -15.30 13.87 -4.03
CA LYS A 174 -15.75 12.72 -4.84
C LYS A 174 -14.87 12.41 -6.07
N SER A 175 -13.89 13.26 -6.38
CA SER A 175 -12.90 13.05 -7.45
C SER A 175 -11.91 11.91 -7.18
N TYR A 176 -11.87 11.38 -5.95
CA TYR A 176 -10.99 10.28 -5.59
C TYR A 176 -11.63 8.93 -5.93
N GLY A 177 -11.31 8.40 -7.12
CA GLY A 177 -11.80 7.10 -7.62
C GLY A 177 -11.16 5.87 -6.95
N GLY A 178 -10.76 5.94 -5.67
CA GLY A 178 -10.24 4.84 -4.90
C GLY A 178 -11.33 4.10 -4.12
N ASP A 179 -11.11 2.81 -3.87
CA ASP A 179 -11.98 2.00 -3.03
C ASP A 179 -12.15 2.64 -1.64
N ARG A 180 -13.40 2.80 -1.18
CA ARG A 180 -13.73 3.36 0.15
C ARG A 180 -13.08 2.58 1.29
N HIS A 181 -12.92 1.26 1.14
CA HIS A 181 -12.26 0.43 2.14
C HIS A 181 -10.78 0.83 2.32
N THR A 182 -10.06 1.04 1.22
CA THR A 182 -8.68 1.52 1.25
C THR A 182 -8.57 2.91 1.89
N LEU A 183 -9.52 3.81 1.62
CA LEU A 183 -9.54 5.14 2.24
C LEU A 183 -9.80 5.11 3.75
N VAL A 184 -10.72 4.26 4.21
CA VAL A 184 -10.99 4.06 5.65
C VAL A 184 -9.75 3.52 6.36
N LEU A 185 -9.08 2.53 5.76
CA LEU A 185 -7.81 2.02 6.27
C LEU A 185 -6.75 3.13 6.36
N LEU A 186 -6.58 3.94 5.31
CA LEU A 186 -5.62 5.06 5.28
C LEU A 186 -5.88 6.15 6.34
N ILE A 187 -7.13 6.29 6.81
CA ILE A 187 -7.45 7.16 7.95
C ILE A 187 -7.11 6.48 9.28
N PHE A 188 -7.50 5.22 9.43
CA PHE A 188 -7.29 4.48 10.68
C PHE A 188 -5.81 4.34 11.02
N PHE A 189 -4.96 4.13 10.02
CA PHE A 189 -3.53 3.90 10.21
C PHE A 189 -2.77 5.04 10.89
N PRO A 190 -2.93 6.32 10.53
CA PRO A 190 -2.30 7.40 11.28
C PRO A 190 -2.99 7.71 12.59
N ALA A 191 -4.32 7.49 12.69
CA ALA A 191 -5.11 7.84 13.86
C ALA A 191 -4.83 6.94 15.07
N ALA A 192 -4.72 5.62 14.86
CA ALA A 192 -4.54 4.68 15.98
C ALA A 192 -3.18 4.84 16.70
N PRO A 193 -2.01 4.90 16.02
CA PRO A 193 -0.74 5.19 16.67
C PRO A 193 -0.68 6.58 17.30
N ALA A 194 -1.32 7.59 16.70
CA ALA A 194 -1.38 8.92 17.27
C ALA A 194 -2.15 8.92 18.60
N ALA A 195 -3.30 8.26 18.65
CA ALA A 195 -4.09 8.09 19.87
C ALA A 195 -3.29 7.33 20.96
N ALA A 196 -2.62 6.23 20.58
CA ALA A 196 -1.77 5.48 21.48
C ALA A 196 -0.58 6.32 22.01
N GLY A 197 0.02 7.15 21.16
CA GLY A 197 1.07 8.10 21.54
C GLY A 197 0.58 9.15 22.55
N ILE A 198 -0.64 9.67 22.37
CA ILE A 198 -1.27 10.60 23.33
C ILE A 198 -1.52 9.90 24.66
N ILE A 199 -2.05 8.67 24.64
CA ILE A 199 -2.27 7.87 25.86
C ILE A 199 -0.94 7.65 26.59
N GLN A 200 0.10 7.26 25.90
CA GLN A 200 1.43 7.05 26.50
C GLN A 200 2.09 8.36 26.95
N PHE A 201 1.79 9.50 26.32
CA PHE A 201 2.22 10.81 26.81
C PHE A 201 1.62 11.13 28.17
N VAL A 202 0.33 10.84 28.37
CA VAL A 202 -0.39 11.07 29.64
C VAL A 202 -0.02 10.01 30.69
N PHE A 203 0.11 8.75 30.25
CA PHE A 203 0.40 7.59 31.10
C PHE A 203 1.70 6.89 30.66
N PRO A 204 2.90 7.43 30.95
CA PRO A 204 4.17 6.93 30.42
C PRO A 204 4.51 5.48 30.80
N ARG A 205 3.86 4.96 31.85
CA ARG A 205 4.03 3.57 32.30
C ARG A 205 3.22 2.54 31.52
N LEU A 206 2.32 2.97 30.62
CA LEU A 206 1.53 2.07 29.80
C LEU A 206 2.21 1.88 28.43
N PRO A 207 2.70 0.67 28.08
CA PRO A 207 3.42 0.43 26.82
C PRO A 207 2.44 0.22 25.63
N VAL A 208 1.42 1.07 25.54
CA VAL A 208 0.35 0.89 24.54
C VAL A 208 0.84 1.21 23.13
N ALA A 209 1.72 2.21 23.01
CA ALA A 209 2.15 2.68 21.68
C ALA A 209 2.88 1.63 20.88
N CYS A 210 3.75 0.82 21.50
CA CYS A 210 4.51 -0.22 20.82
C CYS A 210 3.60 -1.30 20.23
N GLY A 211 2.65 -1.80 21.01
CA GLY A 211 1.69 -2.80 20.57
C GLY A 211 0.76 -2.30 19.48
N VAL A 212 0.23 -1.08 19.61
CA VAL A 212 -0.64 -0.46 18.59
C VAL A 212 0.12 -0.19 17.30
N LEU A 213 1.36 0.29 17.38
CA LEU A 213 2.23 0.48 16.23
C LEU A 213 2.47 -0.83 15.49
N ALA A 214 2.92 -1.86 16.19
CA ALA A 214 3.21 -3.17 15.59
C ALA A 214 1.97 -3.80 14.94
N LEU A 215 0.80 -3.72 15.59
CA LEU A 215 -0.46 -4.19 15.04
C LEU A 215 -0.86 -3.40 13.79
N THR A 216 -0.70 -2.09 13.85
CA THR A 216 -1.02 -1.20 12.71
C THR A 216 -0.13 -1.53 11.50
N THR A 217 1.18 -1.68 11.72
CA THR A 217 2.13 -2.07 10.66
C THR A 217 1.82 -3.46 10.11
N LEU A 218 1.39 -4.42 10.95
CA LEU A 218 0.92 -5.74 10.48
C LEU A 218 -0.30 -5.60 9.57
N LEU A 219 -1.30 -4.82 9.95
CA LEU A 219 -2.51 -4.62 9.14
C LEU A 219 -2.18 -3.95 7.79
N LEU A 220 -1.27 -2.94 7.79
CA LEU A 220 -0.75 -2.35 6.54
C LEU A 220 -0.09 -3.40 5.65
N TYR A 221 0.76 -4.23 6.22
CA TYR A 221 1.46 -5.28 5.51
C TYR A 221 0.48 -6.30 4.90
N LEU A 222 -0.53 -6.74 5.65
CA LEU A 222 -1.57 -7.65 5.16
C LEU A 222 -2.38 -7.04 4.01
N ASN A 223 -2.81 -5.78 4.16
CA ASN A 223 -3.51 -5.06 3.09
C ASN A 223 -2.64 -4.91 1.83
N TRP A 224 -1.35 -4.63 2.00
CA TRP A 224 -0.42 -4.54 0.89
C TRP A 224 -0.21 -5.89 0.19
N ILE A 225 -0.11 -7.00 0.93
CA ILE A 225 -0.06 -8.36 0.35
C ILE A 225 -1.34 -8.66 -0.43
N ASP A 226 -2.50 -8.33 0.11
CA ASP A 226 -3.77 -8.53 -0.59
C ASP A 226 -3.81 -7.77 -1.94
N GLN A 227 -3.27 -6.55 -1.98
CA GLN A 227 -3.13 -5.80 -3.24
C GLN A 227 -2.15 -6.45 -4.22
N LEU A 228 -1.01 -6.98 -3.74
CA LEU A 228 -0.04 -7.70 -4.58
C LEU A 228 -0.62 -9.00 -5.16
N ILE A 229 -1.42 -9.72 -4.37
CA ILE A 229 -2.10 -10.95 -4.80
C ILE A 229 -3.23 -10.62 -5.81
N SER A 230 -3.65 -9.37 -5.91
CA SER A 230 -4.72 -8.91 -6.80
C SER A 230 -4.28 -8.70 -8.25
N LEU A 231 -2.98 -8.72 -8.54
CA LEU A 231 -2.43 -8.57 -9.88
C LEU A 231 -1.87 -9.88 -10.41
N ASP A 232 -2.02 -10.10 -11.72
CA ASP A 232 -1.30 -11.15 -12.43
C ASP A 232 0.17 -10.75 -12.62
N PRO A 233 1.13 -11.57 -12.16
CA PRO A 233 2.54 -11.19 -12.15
C PRO A 233 3.17 -11.11 -13.55
N LEU A 234 2.61 -11.79 -14.56
CA LEU A 234 3.11 -11.79 -15.93
C LEU A 234 2.68 -10.55 -16.70
N THR A 235 1.39 -10.22 -16.63
CA THR A 235 0.77 -9.18 -17.43
C THR A 235 0.60 -7.85 -16.68
N GLY A 236 0.64 -7.88 -15.34
CA GLY A 236 0.34 -6.73 -14.48
C GLY A 236 -1.11 -6.24 -14.59
N LEU A 237 -2.02 -7.06 -15.15
CA LEU A 237 -3.47 -6.85 -15.08
C LEU A 237 -4.00 -7.32 -13.73
N ASN A 238 -5.25 -6.96 -13.42
CA ASN A 238 -5.93 -7.58 -12.29
C ASN A 238 -6.07 -9.10 -12.52
N ASN A 239 -6.21 -9.84 -11.43
CA ASN A 239 -6.55 -11.25 -11.52
C ASN A 239 -8.07 -11.46 -11.33
N ARG A 240 -8.51 -12.72 -11.46
CA ARG A 240 -9.91 -13.11 -11.28
C ARG A 240 -10.51 -12.65 -9.95
N LYS A 241 -9.77 -12.76 -8.83
CA LYS A 241 -10.25 -12.33 -7.50
C LYS A 241 -10.61 -10.85 -7.48
N GLN A 242 -9.82 -10.03 -8.16
CA GLN A 242 -10.07 -8.60 -8.24
C GLN A 242 -11.28 -8.26 -9.12
N LEU A 243 -11.55 -9.04 -10.15
CA LEU A 243 -12.73 -8.90 -10.98
C LEU A 243 -14.03 -9.07 -10.15
N ASP A 244 -14.07 -10.10 -9.28
CA ASP A 244 -15.21 -10.35 -8.38
C ASP A 244 -15.49 -9.14 -7.46
N HIS A 245 -14.43 -8.59 -6.85
CA HIS A 245 -14.54 -7.41 -5.99
C HIS A 245 -15.07 -6.16 -6.70
N PHE A 246 -14.62 -5.93 -7.94
CA PHE A 246 -15.08 -4.79 -8.74
C PHE A 246 -16.54 -4.93 -9.13
N TYR A 247 -16.96 -6.13 -9.52
CA TYR A 247 -18.36 -6.38 -9.88
C TYR A 247 -19.30 -6.11 -8.69
N ASP A 248 -18.99 -6.68 -7.52
CA ASP A 248 -19.76 -6.47 -6.29
C ASP A 248 -19.87 -4.99 -5.90
N HIS A 249 -18.79 -4.24 -6.13
CA HIS A 249 -18.78 -2.80 -5.87
C HIS A 249 -19.67 -2.04 -6.85
N TRP A 250 -19.62 -2.37 -8.13
CA TRP A 250 -20.37 -1.69 -9.18
C TRP A 250 -21.86 -1.98 -9.05
N VAL A 251 -22.28 -3.23 -8.85
CA VAL A 251 -23.69 -3.57 -8.63
C VAL A 251 -24.32 -2.80 -7.46
N LYS A 252 -23.52 -2.51 -6.41
CA LYS A 252 -23.99 -1.75 -5.24
C LYS A 252 -24.09 -0.24 -5.48
N ASN A 253 -23.35 0.30 -6.45
CA ASN A 253 -23.17 1.74 -6.64
C ASN A 253 -23.48 2.24 -8.05
N HIS A 254 -23.97 1.37 -8.98
CA HIS A 254 -24.34 1.80 -10.32
C HIS A 254 -25.55 2.73 -10.31
N GLY A 255 -25.60 3.66 -11.27
CA GLY A 255 -26.71 4.61 -11.41
C GLY A 255 -27.91 3.99 -12.12
N ASP A 256 -29.09 4.57 -11.94
CA ASP A 256 -30.29 4.20 -12.70
C ASP A 256 -30.02 4.43 -14.19
N GLY A 257 -30.01 3.34 -14.98
CA GLY A 257 -29.78 3.36 -16.43
C GLY A 257 -28.36 2.97 -16.89
N ASP A 258 -27.42 2.76 -15.99
CA ASP A 258 -26.11 2.23 -16.33
C ASP A 258 -26.19 0.73 -16.68
N ILE A 259 -25.51 0.31 -17.74
CA ILE A 259 -25.39 -1.08 -18.14
C ILE A 259 -23.99 -1.57 -17.74
N ILE A 260 -23.93 -2.71 -17.05
CA ILE A 260 -22.69 -3.40 -16.75
C ILE A 260 -22.37 -4.33 -17.91
N ASN A 261 -21.23 -4.14 -18.51
CA ASN A 261 -20.73 -4.94 -19.64
C ASN A 261 -19.53 -5.77 -19.24
N ILE A 262 -19.48 -7.00 -19.72
CA ILE A 262 -18.28 -7.85 -19.63
C ILE A 262 -17.89 -8.35 -21.03
N LEU A 263 -16.60 -8.31 -21.31
CA LEU A 263 -15.98 -9.02 -22.43
C LEU A 263 -15.14 -10.15 -21.87
N MET A 264 -15.36 -11.38 -22.37
CA MET A 264 -14.47 -12.51 -22.18
C MET A 264 -13.61 -12.66 -23.43
N ILE A 265 -12.30 -12.80 -23.26
CA ILE A 265 -11.31 -12.78 -24.34
C ILE A 265 -10.38 -13.97 -24.17
N ASP A 266 -10.14 -14.73 -25.23
CA ASP A 266 -9.26 -15.89 -25.25
C ASP A 266 -8.23 -15.77 -26.39
N ALA A 267 -7.00 -16.17 -26.14
CA ALA A 267 -5.93 -16.16 -27.12
C ALA A 267 -6.06 -17.33 -28.08
N ASN A 268 -6.29 -17.06 -29.38
CA ASN A 268 -6.44 -18.11 -30.39
C ASN A 268 -5.17 -18.93 -30.57
N LYS A 269 -5.33 -20.26 -30.59
CA LYS A 269 -4.24 -21.21 -30.82
C LYS A 269 -3.04 -21.07 -29.87
N PHE A 270 -3.26 -20.56 -28.64
CA PHE A 270 -2.20 -20.27 -27.67
C PHE A 270 -1.32 -21.47 -27.36
N LYS A 271 -1.91 -22.66 -27.22
CA LYS A 271 -1.14 -23.90 -27.04
C LYS A 271 -0.19 -24.15 -28.21
N SER A 272 -0.64 -23.95 -29.44
CA SER A 272 0.21 -24.09 -30.63
C SER A 272 1.35 -23.08 -30.68
N ILE A 273 1.11 -21.86 -30.20
CA ILE A 273 2.17 -20.84 -30.04
C ILE A 273 3.23 -21.33 -29.05
N ASN A 274 2.83 -21.82 -27.88
CA ASN A 274 3.75 -22.38 -26.91
C ASN A 274 4.55 -23.58 -27.45
N ASP A 275 3.87 -24.51 -28.12
CA ASP A 275 4.47 -25.74 -28.64
C ASP A 275 5.46 -25.46 -29.79
N THR A 276 5.18 -24.43 -30.60
CA THR A 276 6.01 -24.10 -31.79
C THR A 276 7.13 -23.12 -31.47
N TYR A 277 6.85 -22.07 -30.66
CA TYR A 277 7.76 -20.94 -30.43
C TYR A 277 8.31 -20.89 -29.02
N GLY A 278 7.88 -21.81 -28.16
CA GLY A 278 8.29 -21.90 -26.74
C GLY A 278 7.53 -20.97 -25.81
N HIS A 279 7.57 -21.27 -24.51
CA HIS A 279 6.82 -20.56 -23.46
C HIS A 279 7.19 -19.08 -23.35
N ILE A 280 8.44 -18.69 -23.66
CA ILE A 280 8.86 -17.26 -23.63
C ILE A 280 8.06 -16.46 -24.66
N GLN A 281 7.80 -17.03 -25.83
CA GLN A 281 7.00 -16.37 -26.86
C GLN A 281 5.50 -16.37 -26.49
N GLY A 282 5.01 -17.43 -25.83
CA GLY A 282 3.68 -17.42 -25.23
C GLY A 282 3.51 -16.33 -24.18
N ASP A 283 4.49 -16.15 -23.31
CA ASP A 283 4.48 -15.06 -22.32
C ASP A 283 4.45 -13.67 -22.99
N ASN A 284 5.19 -13.49 -24.10
CA ASN A 284 5.16 -12.26 -24.87
C ASN A 284 3.79 -12.05 -25.53
N ALA A 285 3.16 -13.12 -26.04
CA ALA A 285 1.80 -13.06 -26.59
C ALA A 285 0.80 -12.56 -25.53
N LEU A 286 0.83 -13.11 -24.33
CA LEU A 286 -0.04 -12.67 -23.22
C LEU A 286 0.20 -11.22 -22.81
N LYS A 287 1.45 -10.74 -22.80
CA LYS A 287 1.79 -9.35 -22.58
C LYS A 287 1.28 -8.43 -23.67
N ASN A 288 1.34 -8.85 -24.93
CA ASN A 288 0.80 -8.10 -26.08
C ASN A 288 -0.71 -7.98 -25.99
N ILE A 289 -1.43 -9.04 -25.63
CA ILE A 289 -2.88 -9.00 -25.40
C ILE A 289 -3.18 -8.01 -24.26
N ALA A 290 -2.49 -8.12 -23.14
CA ALA A 290 -2.68 -7.22 -22.00
C ALA A 290 -2.48 -5.73 -22.36
N GLU A 291 -1.48 -5.42 -23.18
CA GLU A 291 -1.24 -4.06 -23.67
C GLU A 291 -2.35 -3.60 -24.62
N ALA A 292 -2.80 -4.47 -25.54
CA ALA A 292 -3.91 -4.16 -26.45
C ALA A 292 -5.21 -3.87 -25.68
N LEU A 293 -5.51 -4.63 -24.63
CA LEU A 293 -6.65 -4.41 -23.73
C LEU A 293 -6.54 -3.05 -23.03
N ARG A 294 -5.37 -2.69 -22.48
CA ARG A 294 -5.14 -1.38 -21.85
C ARG A 294 -5.34 -0.24 -22.84
N LEU A 295 -4.86 -0.38 -24.05
CA LEU A 295 -5.00 0.64 -25.10
C LEU A 295 -6.45 0.78 -25.55
N GLY A 296 -7.16 -0.33 -25.77
CA GLY A 296 -8.57 -0.33 -26.12
C GLY A 296 -9.44 0.33 -25.03
N CYS A 297 -9.24 -0.04 -23.78
CA CYS A 297 -10.02 0.52 -22.67
C CYS A 297 -9.76 2.01 -22.36
N ARG A 298 -8.71 2.62 -22.93
CA ARG A 298 -8.49 4.08 -22.81
C ARG A 298 -9.54 4.91 -23.56
N THR A 299 -10.26 4.31 -24.49
CA THR A 299 -11.33 4.99 -25.23
C THR A 299 -12.62 5.08 -24.44
N LEU A 300 -12.77 4.29 -23.37
CA LEU A 300 -13.95 4.27 -22.54
C LEU A 300 -14.06 5.55 -21.68
N PRO A 301 -15.26 6.13 -21.56
CA PRO A 301 -15.52 7.33 -20.74
C PRO A 301 -15.40 7.03 -19.24
N LYS A 302 -15.80 5.83 -18.82
CA LYS A 302 -15.69 5.34 -17.43
C LYS A 302 -14.54 4.32 -17.32
N ARG A 303 -14.03 4.12 -16.11
CA ARG A 303 -12.95 3.15 -15.84
C ARG A 303 -13.41 1.72 -16.11
N ALA A 304 -12.61 0.98 -16.89
CA ALA A 304 -12.73 -0.46 -17.04
C ALA A 304 -11.84 -1.22 -16.03
N ASN A 305 -12.31 -2.35 -15.55
CA ASN A 305 -11.50 -3.36 -14.88
C ASN A 305 -11.02 -4.38 -15.90
N ILE A 306 -9.72 -4.49 -16.07
CA ILE A 306 -9.08 -5.42 -17.00
C ILE A 306 -8.37 -6.49 -16.18
N ALA A 307 -8.75 -7.74 -16.35
CA ALA A 307 -8.22 -8.87 -15.60
C ALA A 307 -7.70 -9.98 -16.52
N ARG A 308 -6.64 -10.67 -16.09
CA ARG A 308 -6.33 -12.00 -16.59
C ARG A 308 -7.14 -13.00 -15.77
N TYR A 309 -8.12 -13.64 -16.43
CA TYR A 309 -9.10 -14.46 -15.76
C TYR A 309 -8.58 -15.86 -15.44
N ASP A 310 -7.96 -16.50 -16.44
CA ASP A 310 -7.27 -17.79 -16.28
C ASP A 310 -6.29 -17.94 -17.45
N GLY A 311 -5.22 -18.72 -17.30
CA GLY A 311 -4.27 -19.11 -18.35
C GLY A 311 -4.08 -18.09 -19.48
N ASP A 312 -4.75 -18.30 -20.60
CA ASP A 312 -4.82 -17.46 -21.80
C ASP A 312 -6.13 -16.66 -21.94
N GLU A 313 -6.97 -16.67 -20.89
CA GLU A 313 -8.26 -15.98 -20.83
C GLU A 313 -8.14 -14.65 -20.11
N PHE A 314 -8.80 -13.62 -20.65
CA PHE A 314 -8.87 -12.28 -20.10
C PHE A 314 -10.34 -11.84 -19.98
N ALA A 315 -10.58 -10.91 -19.06
CA ALA A 315 -11.88 -10.28 -18.88
C ALA A 315 -11.75 -8.76 -18.83
N VAL A 316 -12.70 -8.05 -19.44
CA VAL A 316 -12.85 -6.60 -19.31
C VAL A 316 -14.25 -6.31 -18.80
N LEU A 317 -14.36 -5.67 -17.64
CA LEU A 317 -15.60 -5.30 -16.98
C LEU A 317 -15.71 -3.78 -16.93
N PHE A 318 -16.83 -3.20 -17.40
CA PHE A 318 -17.02 -1.74 -17.43
C PHE A 318 -18.51 -1.36 -17.42
N GLU A 319 -18.78 -0.13 -16.98
CA GLU A 319 -20.11 0.48 -17.04
C GLU A 319 -20.24 1.36 -18.27
N SER A 320 -21.42 1.35 -18.87
CA SER A 320 -21.76 2.17 -20.03
C SER A 320 -23.22 2.61 -20.00
N GLU A 321 -23.47 3.82 -20.46
CA GLU A 321 -24.80 4.33 -20.79
C GLU A 321 -25.14 4.12 -22.28
N ILE A 322 -24.16 3.67 -23.07
CA ILE A 322 -24.24 3.51 -24.53
C ILE A 322 -24.40 2.02 -24.87
N PRO A 323 -25.52 1.60 -25.48
CA PRO A 323 -25.79 0.17 -25.73
C PRO A 323 -24.73 -0.56 -26.55
N ASP A 324 -24.09 0.11 -27.53
CA ASP A 324 -23.14 -0.51 -28.47
C ASP A 324 -21.66 -0.30 -28.07
N GLU A 325 -21.38 0.20 -26.87
CA GLU A 325 -20.01 0.49 -26.43
C GLU A 325 -19.16 -0.77 -26.30
N ALA A 326 -19.76 -1.92 -25.97
CA ALA A 326 -19.10 -3.21 -25.93
C ALA A 326 -18.55 -3.63 -27.31
N LEU A 327 -19.32 -3.45 -28.37
CA LEU A 327 -18.92 -3.75 -29.75
C LEU A 327 -17.81 -2.79 -30.22
N ALA A 328 -17.91 -1.51 -29.87
CA ALA A 328 -16.88 -0.52 -30.19
C ALA A 328 -15.56 -0.86 -29.48
N LEU A 329 -15.63 -1.28 -28.21
CA LEU A 329 -14.47 -1.71 -27.45
C LEU A 329 -13.83 -2.98 -28.03
N GLU A 330 -14.63 -3.95 -28.44
CA GLU A 330 -14.17 -5.17 -29.11
C GLU A 330 -13.34 -4.83 -30.37
N SER A 331 -13.87 -3.98 -31.24
CA SER A 331 -13.15 -3.51 -32.42
C SER A 331 -11.84 -2.80 -32.04
N ALA A 332 -11.89 -1.89 -31.07
CA ALA A 332 -10.72 -1.16 -30.58
C ALA A 332 -9.63 -2.10 -30.03
N ILE A 333 -10.01 -3.15 -29.31
CA ILE A 333 -9.08 -4.17 -28.79
C ILE A 333 -8.38 -4.90 -29.94
N ARG A 334 -9.14 -5.37 -30.96
CA ARG A 334 -8.59 -6.08 -32.12
C ARG A 334 -7.61 -5.20 -32.90
N ASP A 335 -7.97 -3.94 -33.17
CA ASP A 335 -7.13 -2.98 -33.88
C ASP A 335 -5.84 -2.67 -33.09
N ASN A 336 -5.93 -2.54 -31.78
CA ASN A 336 -4.76 -2.32 -30.94
C ASN A 336 -3.88 -3.58 -30.87
N LEU A 337 -4.45 -4.79 -30.85
CA LEU A 337 -3.67 -6.02 -30.87
C LEU A 337 -2.83 -6.12 -32.15
N VAL A 338 -3.40 -5.82 -33.31
CA VAL A 338 -2.66 -5.77 -34.59
C VAL A 338 -1.49 -4.77 -34.47
N ARG A 339 -1.74 -3.56 -33.93
CA ARG A 339 -0.68 -2.54 -33.78
C ARG A 339 0.41 -2.97 -32.80
N VAL A 340 0.05 -3.62 -31.68
CA VAL A 340 1.00 -4.11 -30.69
C VAL A 340 1.84 -5.25 -31.28
N ASN A 341 1.22 -6.18 -32.00
CA ASN A 341 1.91 -7.30 -32.65
C ASN A 341 2.96 -6.81 -33.66
N LEU A 342 2.62 -5.82 -34.49
CA LEU A 342 3.55 -5.21 -35.44
C LEU A 342 4.75 -4.55 -34.75
N ARG A 343 4.53 -3.89 -33.57
CA ARG A 343 5.62 -3.27 -32.80
C ARG A 343 6.51 -4.28 -32.10
N SER A 344 5.94 -5.39 -31.66
CA SER A 344 6.64 -6.43 -30.90
C SER A 344 7.42 -7.40 -31.79
N HIS A 345 7.29 -7.27 -33.12
CA HIS A 345 7.95 -8.14 -34.10
C HIS A 345 7.81 -9.65 -33.81
N ILE A 346 6.61 -10.06 -33.32
CA ILE A 346 6.33 -11.50 -33.09
C ILE A 346 6.28 -12.27 -34.42
N ALA A 347 6.77 -13.53 -34.40
CA ALA A 347 6.92 -14.37 -35.58
C ALA A 347 5.65 -15.16 -35.94
N PHE A 348 4.53 -14.93 -35.24
CA PHE A 348 3.27 -15.66 -35.43
C PHE A 348 2.09 -14.69 -35.43
N ASP A 349 0.99 -15.15 -36.00
CA ASP A 349 -0.26 -14.39 -36.03
C ASP A 349 -1.00 -14.56 -34.67
N LEU A 350 -1.00 -13.52 -33.87
CA LEU A 350 -1.68 -13.48 -32.57
C LEU A 350 -3.04 -12.80 -32.73
N THR A 351 -4.09 -13.58 -32.58
CA THR A 351 -5.48 -13.11 -32.59
C THR A 351 -6.22 -13.54 -31.34
N VAL A 352 -7.37 -12.94 -31.08
CA VAL A 352 -8.22 -13.27 -29.94
C VAL A 352 -9.65 -13.50 -30.38
N SER A 353 -10.34 -14.41 -29.69
CA SER A 353 -11.79 -14.54 -29.71
C SER A 353 -12.39 -13.74 -28.57
N ILE A 354 -13.48 -13.01 -28.83
CA ILE A 354 -14.12 -12.12 -27.87
C ILE A 354 -15.61 -12.40 -27.83
N GLY A 355 -16.16 -12.65 -26.64
CA GLY A 355 -17.59 -12.68 -26.41
C GLY A 355 -17.97 -11.63 -25.39
N HIS A 356 -19.15 -11.03 -25.56
CA HIS A 356 -19.65 -10.02 -24.63
C HIS A 356 -21.02 -10.36 -24.07
N ALA A 357 -21.29 -9.87 -22.87
CA ALA A 357 -22.59 -9.89 -22.23
C ALA A 357 -22.81 -8.57 -21.46
N SER A 358 -24.09 -8.21 -21.32
CA SER A 358 -24.50 -6.98 -20.67
C SER A 358 -25.63 -7.26 -19.67
N SER A 359 -25.67 -6.51 -18.58
CA SER A 359 -26.69 -6.61 -17.54
C SER A 359 -27.01 -5.23 -16.95
N ASP A 360 -28.23 -5.06 -16.51
CA ASP A 360 -28.67 -3.93 -15.68
C ASP A 360 -28.33 -4.11 -14.18
N GLY A 361 -27.46 -5.05 -13.85
CA GLY A 361 -27.10 -5.42 -12.48
C GLY A 361 -27.99 -6.51 -11.86
N SER A 362 -28.95 -7.06 -12.59
CA SER A 362 -29.85 -8.13 -12.11
C SER A 362 -29.20 -9.52 -12.14
N LEU A 363 -28.20 -9.73 -13.00
CA LEU A 363 -27.43 -10.98 -13.10
C LEU A 363 -26.31 -11.03 -12.08
N SER A 364 -25.92 -12.19 -11.61
CA SER A 364 -24.66 -12.38 -10.90
C SER A 364 -23.47 -12.33 -11.87
N LEU A 365 -22.25 -12.01 -11.37
CA LEU A 365 -21.06 -12.02 -12.19
C LEU A 365 -20.85 -13.38 -12.90
N LYS A 366 -21.16 -14.48 -12.21
CA LYS A 366 -21.01 -15.83 -12.76
C LYS A 366 -21.94 -16.06 -13.97
N GLU A 367 -23.19 -15.61 -13.88
CA GLU A 367 -24.16 -15.70 -14.98
C GLU A 367 -23.72 -14.83 -16.15
N LEU A 368 -23.28 -13.62 -15.88
CA LEU A 368 -22.80 -12.68 -16.89
C LEU A 368 -21.55 -13.22 -17.61
N ILE A 369 -20.59 -13.80 -16.88
CA ILE A 369 -19.42 -14.47 -17.44
C ILE A 369 -19.83 -15.65 -18.33
N ASN A 370 -20.75 -16.51 -17.87
CA ASN A 370 -21.19 -17.67 -18.65
C ASN A 370 -21.77 -17.26 -20.00
N ILE A 371 -22.60 -16.20 -20.05
CA ILE A 371 -23.18 -15.69 -21.31
C ILE A 371 -22.07 -15.18 -22.23
N ALA A 372 -21.11 -14.43 -21.72
CA ALA A 372 -20.01 -13.92 -22.51
C ALA A 372 -19.08 -15.04 -22.99
N ASP A 373 -18.83 -16.05 -22.16
CA ASP A 373 -18.01 -17.21 -22.49
C ASP A 373 -18.63 -18.07 -23.62
N GLU A 374 -19.94 -18.31 -23.57
CA GLU A 374 -20.68 -18.98 -24.66
C GLU A 374 -20.53 -18.23 -25.98
N ALA A 375 -20.64 -16.90 -25.96
CA ALA A 375 -20.46 -16.06 -27.16
C ALA A 375 -19.03 -16.12 -27.69
N MET A 376 -18.02 -16.04 -26.81
CA MET A 376 -16.61 -16.17 -27.15
C MET A 376 -16.28 -17.55 -27.75
N TYR A 377 -16.82 -18.63 -27.17
CA TYR A 377 -16.61 -19.97 -27.65
C TYR A 377 -17.25 -20.18 -29.04
N ALA A 378 -18.43 -19.61 -29.31
CA ALA A 378 -19.07 -19.63 -30.59
C ALA A 378 -18.23 -18.93 -31.69
N GLU A 379 -17.56 -17.84 -31.35
CA GLU A 379 -16.60 -17.18 -32.24
C GLU A 379 -15.37 -18.07 -32.49
N LYS A 380 -14.78 -18.63 -31.40
CA LYS A 380 -13.59 -19.49 -31.50
C LYS A 380 -13.77 -20.70 -32.40
N GLN A 381 -14.98 -21.25 -32.50
CA GLN A 381 -15.30 -22.38 -33.39
C GLN A 381 -15.32 -21.99 -34.87
N ARG A 382 -15.38 -20.71 -35.22
CA ARG A 382 -15.39 -20.22 -36.61
C ARG A 382 -14.02 -19.93 -37.16
N ILE A 383 -12.96 -19.96 -36.32
CA ILE A 383 -11.55 -19.68 -36.63
C ILE A 383 -10.75 -20.97 -36.70
#